data_8839f682427fccdd83f4447013786849
#
_entry.id   8839f682427fccdd83f4447013786849
#
_cell.length_a   1.000
_cell.length_b   1.000
_cell.length_c   1.000
_cell.angle_alpha   90.00
_cell.angle_beta   90.00
_cell.angle_gamma   90.00
#
_symmetry.space_group_name_H-M   'P 1'
#
loop_
_entity.id
_entity.type
_entity.pdbx_description
1 polymer ?
#
loop_
_entity_poly.entity_id
_entity_poly.type
_entity_poly.pdbx_seq_one_letter_code
_entity_poly.pdbx_strand_id
1 'polypeptide(L)'
;MLLVVGHLSAGEPGKVETVATGLRFPEGTVFVGNTLYFVDYGSSDVLRLVDGAVQKVWHQDGCGANGLAQAGRSLLVACYDSGTIAEIALDGRLIDTIRSDVRGLPFLHPNDLAADQKGGVYFTASGSDTAPGKVYYRGADRRVREVASNIHYANGLVVSLDGKRLYLAESAAGRLLSYAIAPDAGLSDPKEFVKLDDVLANAGPQAFTPDGVRMDRYGNVFVALYRGGGFAVFSSAGKLIRTVELPASHHSNLAISPDGKSVLVTAVDDTPIGERRGAILKVPNSIP
;
A
#
# COMPACT_ATOMS: atom_id res chain seq x y z
N MET A 1 -26.58 -2.73 -38.90
CA MET A 1 -25.31 -2.29 -38.28
C MET A 1 -25.28 -2.92 -36.91
N LEU A 2 -24.71 -4.13 -36.80
CA LEU A 2 -24.62 -4.88 -35.56
C LEU A 2 -23.47 -4.34 -34.73
N LEU A 3 -23.77 -3.84 -33.52
CA LEU A 3 -22.75 -3.55 -32.50
C LEU A 3 -22.26 -4.90 -31.95
N VAL A 4 -21.02 -5.23 -32.25
CA VAL A 4 -20.30 -6.30 -31.57
C VAL A 4 -19.86 -5.75 -30.21
N VAL A 5 -20.59 -6.10 -29.15
CA VAL A 5 -20.18 -5.91 -27.78
C VAL A 5 -19.11 -6.97 -27.52
N GLY A 6 -17.85 -6.55 -27.52
CA GLY A 6 -16.74 -7.41 -27.14
C GLY A 6 -16.86 -7.79 -25.66
N HIS A 7 -17.20 -9.05 -25.40
CA HIS A 7 -17.06 -9.67 -24.09
C HIS A 7 -15.55 -9.69 -23.78
N LEU A 8 -15.13 -8.91 -22.78
CA LEU A 8 -13.83 -9.08 -22.15
C LEU A 8 -13.84 -10.46 -21.49
N SER A 9 -13.12 -11.39 -22.08
CA SER A 9 -12.87 -12.72 -21.53
C SER A 9 -12.21 -12.54 -20.16
N ALA A 10 -12.92 -12.88 -19.09
CA ALA A 10 -12.31 -13.15 -17.80
C ALA A 10 -11.37 -14.35 -18.01
N GLY A 11 -10.05 -14.12 -17.98
CA GLY A 11 -9.08 -15.21 -17.96
C GLY A 11 -9.40 -16.13 -16.77
N GLU A 12 -9.22 -17.46 -16.94
CA GLU A 12 -9.41 -18.40 -15.85
C GLU A 12 -8.68 -17.91 -14.61
N PRO A 13 -9.32 -17.86 -13.43
CA PRO A 13 -8.68 -17.43 -12.20
C PRO A 13 -7.52 -18.40 -11.91
N GLY A 14 -6.28 -17.91 -12.01
CA GLY A 14 -5.13 -18.66 -11.56
C GLY A 14 -5.37 -19.05 -10.09
N LYS A 15 -4.93 -20.27 -9.71
CA LYS A 15 -5.19 -20.83 -8.38
C LYS A 15 -4.68 -19.88 -7.29
N VAL A 16 -5.60 -19.32 -6.50
CA VAL A 16 -5.28 -18.52 -5.30
C VAL A 16 -4.76 -19.48 -4.23
N GLU A 17 -3.61 -19.16 -3.66
CA GLU A 17 -2.97 -19.91 -2.59
C GLU A 17 -2.95 -19.07 -1.31
N THR A 18 -3.40 -19.62 -0.19
CA THR A 18 -3.22 -18.98 1.12
C THR A 18 -1.84 -19.35 1.66
N VAL A 19 -0.94 -18.37 1.80
CA VAL A 19 0.45 -18.59 2.22
C VAL A 19 0.72 -18.22 3.67
N ALA A 20 -0.18 -17.48 4.31
CA ALA A 20 -0.14 -17.19 5.75
C ALA A 20 -1.55 -17.02 6.29
N THR A 21 -1.78 -17.46 7.54
CA THR A 21 -3.05 -17.36 8.27
C THR A 21 -2.78 -17.02 9.74
N GLY A 22 -3.85 -16.83 10.52
CA GLY A 22 -3.73 -16.53 11.95
C GLY A 22 -3.35 -15.09 12.24
N LEU A 23 -3.46 -14.22 11.26
CA LEU A 23 -3.25 -12.79 11.37
C LEU A 23 -4.54 -12.10 11.81
N ARG A 24 -4.41 -10.88 12.33
CA ARG A 24 -5.57 -10.05 12.70
C ARG A 24 -5.93 -9.06 11.60
N PHE A 25 -4.96 -8.25 11.19
CA PHE A 25 -5.13 -7.26 10.13
C PHE A 25 -3.80 -7.05 9.41
N PRO A 26 -3.43 -7.96 8.49
CA PRO A 26 -2.17 -7.83 7.75
C PRO A 26 -2.21 -6.63 6.81
N GLU A 27 -1.08 -5.89 6.80
CA GLU A 27 -0.86 -4.66 6.06
C GLU A 27 0.59 -4.55 5.56
N GLY A 28 0.94 -3.43 4.95
CA GLY A 28 2.30 -2.95 4.71
C GLY A 28 3.24 -3.97 4.11
N THR A 29 2.87 -4.60 3.00
CA THR A 29 3.68 -5.66 2.37
C THR A 29 4.86 -5.11 1.58
N VAL A 30 6.05 -5.67 1.76
CA VAL A 30 7.27 -5.35 1.00
C VAL A 30 8.18 -6.56 0.84
N PHE A 31 8.79 -6.71 -0.33
CA PHE A 31 9.88 -7.68 -0.50
C PHE A 31 11.23 -7.05 -0.18
N VAL A 32 12.04 -7.77 0.63
CA VAL A 32 13.45 -7.50 0.83
C VAL A 32 14.24 -8.71 0.29
N GLY A 33 14.87 -8.54 -0.86
CA GLY A 33 15.32 -9.68 -1.65
C GLY A 33 14.14 -10.58 -2.02
N ASN A 34 14.21 -11.86 -1.68
CA ASN A 34 13.12 -12.82 -1.93
C ASN A 34 12.21 -13.06 -0.72
N THR A 35 12.44 -12.37 0.39
CA THR A 35 11.64 -12.54 1.61
C THR A 35 10.53 -11.50 1.66
N LEU A 36 9.29 -11.95 1.82
CA LEU A 36 8.16 -11.06 2.08
C LEU A 36 8.19 -10.63 3.55
N TYR A 37 8.24 -9.32 3.78
CA TYR A 37 7.93 -8.68 5.05
C TYR A 37 6.56 -8.03 4.98
N PHE A 38 5.86 -8.01 6.08
CA PHE A 38 4.55 -7.37 6.21
C PHE A 38 4.30 -7.00 7.68
N VAL A 39 3.29 -6.20 7.91
CA VAL A 39 2.86 -5.86 9.27
C VAL A 39 1.52 -6.54 9.58
N ASP A 40 1.25 -6.75 10.87
CA ASP A 40 -0.08 -7.06 11.37
C ASP A 40 -0.52 -5.93 12.28
N TYR A 41 -1.35 -5.03 11.76
CA TYR A 41 -1.85 -3.86 12.47
C TYR A 41 -2.54 -4.24 13.78
N GLY A 42 -3.34 -5.30 13.75
CA GLY A 42 -4.10 -5.73 14.93
C GLY A 42 -3.25 -6.28 16.07
N SER A 43 -1.99 -6.64 15.82
CA SER A 43 -1.03 -7.08 16.85
C SER A 43 0.17 -6.14 17.01
N SER A 44 0.26 -5.07 16.21
CA SER A 44 1.41 -4.14 16.18
C SER A 44 2.75 -4.84 15.90
N ASP A 45 2.71 -5.88 15.05
CA ASP A 45 3.87 -6.71 14.71
C ASP A 45 4.41 -6.38 13.32
N VAL A 46 5.74 -6.47 13.16
CA VAL A 46 6.38 -6.68 11.86
C VAL A 46 6.73 -8.16 11.74
N LEU A 47 6.31 -8.76 10.65
CA LEU A 47 6.40 -10.18 10.37
C LEU A 47 7.16 -10.41 9.07
N ARG A 48 7.68 -11.63 8.88
CA ARG A 48 8.23 -12.10 7.60
C ARG A 48 7.78 -13.52 7.31
N LEU A 49 7.69 -13.83 6.02
CA LEU A 49 7.38 -15.18 5.54
C LEU A 49 8.68 -15.85 5.08
N VAL A 50 9.06 -16.93 5.75
CA VAL A 50 10.26 -17.72 5.44
C VAL A 50 9.86 -19.20 5.36
N ASP A 51 10.10 -19.83 4.21
CA ASP A 51 9.82 -21.27 3.98
C ASP A 51 8.38 -21.67 4.35
N GLY A 52 7.41 -20.80 4.06
CA GLY A 52 6.00 -21.01 4.38
C GLY A 52 5.61 -20.75 5.83
N ALA A 53 6.55 -20.35 6.70
CA ALA A 53 6.29 -20.03 8.10
C ALA A 53 6.34 -18.52 8.37
N VAL A 54 5.37 -18.02 9.14
CA VAL A 54 5.36 -16.64 9.61
C VAL A 54 6.27 -16.50 10.83
N GLN A 55 7.21 -15.59 10.77
CA GLN A 55 8.14 -15.28 11.85
C GLN A 55 8.00 -13.83 12.28
N LYS A 56 7.90 -13.57 13.59
CA LYS A 56 7.92 -12.22 14.15
C LYS A 56 9.34 -11.65 14.09
N VAL A 57 9.43 -10.42 13.56
CA VAL A 57 10.69 -9.67 13.45
C VAL A 57 10.74 -8.59 14.52
N TRP A 58 9.65 -7.87 14.74
CA TRP A 58 9.58 -6.76 15.68
C TRP A 58 8.16 -6.58 16.21
N HIS A 59 8.06 -5.99 17.40
CA HIS A 59 6.80 -5.66 18.05
C HIS A 59 6.96 -4.37 18.85
N GLN A 60 5.91 -3.54 18.85
CA GLN A 60 5.82 -2.39 19.75
C GLN A 60 4.35 -2.13 20.11
N ASP A 61 4.01 -2.28 21.39
CA ASP A 61 2.69 -1.97 21.90
C ASP A 61 2.26 -0.53 21.55
N GLY A 62 1.04 -0.37 21.07
CA GLY A 62 0.47 0.91 20.70
C GLY A 62 1.04 1.54 19.43
N CYS A 63 1.91 0.85 18.69
CA CYS A 63 2.37 1.33 17.37
C CYS A 63 1.21 1.37 16.37
N GLY A 64 0.38 0.32 16.30
CA GLY A 64 -0.54 0.14 15.19
C GLY A 64 0.24 0.05 13.88
N ALA A 65 1.14 -0.95 13.76
CA ALA A 65 2.01 -1.11 12.59
C ALA A 65 1.17 -1.27 11.33
N ASN A 66 1.23 -0.29 10.40
CA ASN A 66 0.34 -0.22 9.23
C ASN A 66 1.10 -0.30 7.91
N GLY A 67 2.09 0.53 7.69
CA GLY A 67 2.89 0.53 6.46
C GLY A 67 4.32 0.06 6.69
N LEU A 68 4.96 -0.41 5.62
CA LEU A 68 6.34 -0.91 5.66
C LEU A 68 7.06 -0.59 4.36
N ALA A 69 8.28 -0.04 4.46
CA ALA A 69 9.16 0.13 3.32
C ALA A 69 10.61 -0.18 3.67
N GLN A 70 11.37 -0.70 2.70
CA GLN A 70 12.81 -0.85 2.85
C GLN A 70 13.50 0.51 2.65
N ALA A 71 14.41 0.86 3.58
CA ALA A 71 15.26 2.03 3.53
C ALA A 71 16.72 1.61 3.68
N GLY A 72 17.41 1.41 2.56
CA GLY A 72 18.77 0.87 2.56
C GLY A 72 18.82 -0.54 3.19
N ARG A 73 19.46 -0.66 4.36
CA ARG A 73 19.59 -1.93 5.11
C ARG A 73 18.61 -2.04 6.28
N SER A 74 17.65 -1.15 6.39
CA SER A 74 16.62 -1.12 7.44
C SER A 74 15.22 -1.15 6.85
N LEU A 75 14.23 -1.28 7.72
CA LEU A 75 12.81 -1.11 7.40
C LEU A 75 12.30 0.13 8.14
N LEU A 76 11.48 0.91 7.47
CA LEU A 76 10.65 1.94 8.10
C LEU A 76 9.24 1.39 8.28
N VAL A 77 8.71 1.55 9.48
CA VAL A 77 7.38 1.09 9.90
C VAL A 77 6.52 2.31 10.19
N ALA A 78 5.41 2.48 9.49
CA ALA A 78 4.40 3.47 9.85
C ALA A 78 3.61 2.98 11.04
N CYS A 79 3.73 3.67 12.17
CA CYS A 79 3.00 3.40 13.39
C CYS A 79 1.76 4.31 13.44
N TYR A 80 0.65 3.82 12.92
CA TYR A 80 -0.59 4.56 12.73
C TYR A 80 -1.13 5.13 14.05
N ASP A 81 -1.24 4.30 15.09
CA ASP A 81 -1.85 4.68 16.36
C ASP A 81 -0.94 5.62 17.17
N SER A 82 0.36 5.38 17.18
CA SER A 82 1.31 6.22 17.93
C SER A 82 1.72 7.50 17.20
N GLY A 83 1.38 7.65 15.92
CA GLY A 83 1.77 8.82 15.13
C GLY A 83 3.28 8.92 14.87
N THR A 84 3.97 7.77 14.73
CA THR A 84 5.44 7.76 14.58
C THR A 84 5.88 6.90 13.38
N ILE A 85 7.13 7.06 12.96
CA ILE A 85 7.80 6.13 12.04
C ILE A 85 8.94 5.47 12.82
N ALA A 86 8.87 4.15 12.98
CA ALA A 86 9.95 3.38 13.57
C ALA A 86 10.93 2.93 12.48
N GLU A 87 12.23 3.07 12.69
CA GLU A 87 13.27 2.47 11.86
C GLU A 87 13.85 1.25 12.57
N ILE A 88 13.76 0.09 11.94
CA ILE A 88 14.24 -1.17 12.50
C ILE A 88 15.25 -1.84 11.56
N ALA A 89 16.22 -2.55 12.11
CA ALA A 89 17.08 -3.45 11.36
C ALA A 89 16.30 -4.71 10.91
N LEU A 90 16.80 -5.42 9.92
CA LEU A 90 16.15 -6.66 9.42
C LEU A 90 16.12 -7.80 10.47
N ASP A 91 16.90 -7.69 11.53
CA ASP A 91 16.89 -8.59 12.70
C ASP A 91 15.89 -8.17 13.78
N GLY A 92 15.18 -7.05 13.59
CA GLY A 92 14.17 -6.53 14.51
C GLY A 92 14.70 -5.52 15.55
N ARG A 93 15.96 -5.21 15.57
CA ARG A 93 16.50 -4.21 16.48
C ARG A 93 16.04 -2.82 16.09
N LEU A 94 15.41 -2.10 17.04
CA LEU A 94 15.01 -0.70 16.84
C LEU A 94 16.27 0.18 16.65
N ILE A 95 16.29 0.95 15.58
CA ILE A 95 17.38 1.88 15.25
C ILE A 95 17.01 3.31 15.68
N ASP A 96 15.77 3.74 15.33
CA ASP A 96 15.31 5.12 15.57
C ASP A 96 13.78 5.17 15.63
N THR A 97 13.26 6.27 16.18
CA THR A 97 11.83 6.60 16.15
C THR A 97 11.65 8.05 15.79
N ILE A 98 11.06 8.31 14.61
CA ILE A 98 10.80 9.63 14.08
C ILE A 98 9.39 10.05 14.53
N ARG A 99 9.26 11.19 15.23
CA ARG A 99 8.01 11.65 15.85
C ARG A 99 7.42 12.91 15.22
N SER A 100 8.22 13.63 14.44
CA SER A 100 7.81 14.91 13.87
C SER A 100 8.59 15.24 12.60
N ASP A 101 8.07 16.20 11.83
CA ASP A 101 8.78 16.81 10.71
C ASP A 101 9.86 17.81 11.20
N VAL A 102 10.59 18.42 10.25
CA VAL A 102 11.65 19.43 10.54
C VAL A 102 11.13 20.68 11.23
N ARG A 103 9.82 20.91 11.29
CA ARG A 103 9.18 22.02 12.00
C ARG A 103 8.73 21.63 13.41
N GLY A 104 8.94 20.36 13.80
CA GLY A 104 8.47 19.81 15.07
C GLY A 104 6.99 19.43 15.09
N LEU A 105 6.32 19.36 13.92
CA LEU A 105 4.92 18.99 13.83
C LEU A 105 4.77 17.45 13.80
N PRO A 106 3.89 16.88 14.65
CA PRO A 106 3.67 15.43 14.70
C PRO A 106 2.96 14.92 13.44
N PHE A 107 3.08 13.64 13.20
CA PHE A 107 2.33 12.95 12.14
C PHE A 107 0.99 12.48 12.66
N LEU A 108 -0.05 12.62 11.83
CA LEU A 108 -1.40 12.20 12.18
C LEU A 108 -1.76 10.93 11.41
N HIS A 109 -1.67 9.79 12.08
CA HIS A 109 -1.94 8.46 11.53
C HIS A 109 -1.04 8.14 10.32
N PRO A 110 0.29 7.96 10.50
CA PRO A 110 1.17 7.44 9.44
C PRO A 110 0.61 6.12 8.88
N ASN A 111 0.53 6.02 7.54
CA ASN A 111 -0.19 4.90 6.93
C ASN A 111 0.71 4.03 6.06
N ASP A 112 1.07 4.43 4.85
CA ASP A 112 1.89 3.63 3.93
C ASP A 112 3.19 4.37 3.54
N LEU A 113 4.17 3.63 3.01
CA LEU A 113 5.48 4.16 2.65
C LEU A 113 5.94 3.64 1.28
N ALA A 114 6.64 4.49 0.54
CA ALA A 114 7.27 4.15 -0.73
C ALA A 114 8.70 4.69 -0.78
N ALA A 115 9.68 3.80 -0.95
CA ALA A 115 11.06 4.19 -1.17
C ALA A 115 11.23 4.81 -2.56
N ASP A 116 12.09 5.83 -2.66
CA ASP A 116 12.58 6.34 -3.93
C ASP A 116 13.90 5.66 -4.34
N GLN A 117 14.37 5.96 -5.55
CA GLN A 117 15.64 5.42 -6.05
C GLN A 117 16.87 6.18 -5.54
N LYS A 118 16.69 7.24 -4.72
CA LYS A 118 17.74 8.14 -4.22
C LYS A 118 18.04 7.91 -2.74
N GLY A 119 17.43 6.88 -2.14
CA GLY A 119 17.61 6.53 -0.73
C GLY A 119 16.69 7.31 0.22
N GLY A 120 15.71 8.02 -0.31
CA GLY A 120 14.63 8.64 0.45
C GLY A 120 13.38 7.76 0.49
N VAL A 121 12.43 8.15 1.34
CA VAL A 121 11.14 7.45 1.49
C VAL A 121 10.02 8.48 1.63
N TYR A 122 9.02 8.37 0.76
CA TYR A 122 7.74 9.06 0.94
C TYR A 122 6.87 8.26 1.89
N PHE A 123 6.11 8.93 2.73
CA PHE A 123 5.07 8.28 3.51
C PHE A 123 3.83 9.16 3.63
N THR A 124 2.69 8.50 3.75
CA THR A 124 1.41 9.15 3.99
C THR A 124 1.12 9.24 5.49
N ALA A 125 0.41 10.28 5.86
CA ALA A 125 -0.32 10.36 7.11
C ALA A 125 -1.79 10.61 6.74
N SER A 126 -2.68 9.70 7.17
CA SER A 126 -4.08 9.68 6.69
C SER A 126 -4.87 10.91 7.08
N GLY A 127 -4.46 11.61 8.16
CA GLY A 127 -5.25 12.68 8.73
C GLY A 127 -6.31 12.15 9.71
N SER A 128 -7.38 12.91 9.88
CA SER A 128 -8.54 12.58 10.70
C SER A 128 -9.79 13.20 10.09
N ASP A 129 -10.95 13.01 10.71
CA ASP A 129 -12.22 13.63 10.31
C ASP A 129 -12.16 15.17 10.30
N THR A 130 -11.23 15.76 11.06
CA THR A 130 -11.08 17.21 11.20
C THR A 130 -9.79 17.77 10.62
N ALA A 131 -8.87 16.92 10.20
CA ALA A 131 -7.58 17.32 9.64
C ALA A 131 -7.27 16.50 8.38
N PRO A 132 -6.97 17.16 7.25
CA PRO A 132 -6.68 16.46 6.00
C PRO A 132 -5.38 15.65 6.10
N GLY A 133 -5.30 14.59 5.30
CA GLY A 133 -4.11 13.79 5.12
C GLY A 133 -3.00 14.56 4.41
N LYS A 134 -1.79 14.01 4.56
CA LYS A 134 -0.55 14.61 4.07
C LYS A 134 0.39 13.55 3.49
N VAL A 135 1.33 14.01 2.67
CA VAL A 135 2.50 13.23 2.27
C VAL A 135 3.74 13.90 2.82
N TYR A 136 4.61 13.11 3.40
CA TYR A 136 5.92 13.51 3.88
C TYR A 136 7.02 12.82 3.08
N TYR A 137 8.19 13.42 3.07
CA TYR A 137 9.40 12.84 2.49
C TYR A 137 10.51 12.84 3.53
N ARG A 138 11.05 11.66 3.83
CA ARG A 138 12.27 11.45 4.59
C ARG A 138 13.43 11.31 3.61
N GLY A 139 14.30 12.30 3.57
CA GLY A 139 15.50 12.27 2.73
C GLY A 139 16.55 11.27 3.21
N ALA A 140 17.58 11.04 2.39
CA ALA A 140 18.75 10.26 2.78
C ALA A 140 19.50 10.88 3.96
N ASP A 141 19.37 12.19 4.17
CA ASP A 141 19.85 12.93 5.34
C ASP A 141 19.00 12.70 6.62
N ARG A 142 17.98 11.82 6.53
CA ARG A 142 17.03 11.45 7.59
C ARG A 142 16.07 12.56 8.03
N ARG A 143 16.11 13.74 7.39
CA ARG A 143 15.18 14.84 7.68
C ARG A 143 13.83 14.57 7.03
N VAL A 144 12.77 14.85 7.78
CA VAL A 144 11.39 14.67 7.31
C VAL A 144 10.76 16.03 7.02
N ARG A 145 10.15 16.18 5.84
CA ARG A 145 9.40 17.39 5.49
C ARG A 145 8.07 17.02 4.84
N GLU A 146 7.07 17.85 5.04
CA GLU A 146 5.80 17.79 4.34
C GLU A 146 6.02 18.19 2.87
N VAL A 147 5.46 17.39 1.94
CA VAL A 147 5.60 17.60 0.49
C VAL A 147 4.25 17.70 -0.23
N ALA A 148 3.16 17.26 0.39
CA ALA A 148 1.79 17.49 -0.07
C ALA A 148 0.81 17.46 1.12
N SER A 149 -0.34 18.11 0.96
CA SER A 149 -1.41 18.18 1.97
C SER A 149 -2.78 18.27 1.31
N ASN A 150 -3.84 18.41 2.11
CA ASN A 150 -5.23 18.50 1.68
C ASN A 150 -5.74 17.25 0.94
N ILE A 151 -5.37 16.09 1.43
CA ILE A 151 -5.74 14.78 0.87
C ILE A 151 -6.80 14.15 1.79
N HIS A 152 -7.93 13.70 1.21
CA HIS A 152 -9.00 13.07 1.96
C HIS A 152 -8.68 11.60 2.24
N TYR A 153 -8.07 11.34 3.38
CA TYR A 153 -7.54 10.04 3.80
C TYR A 153 -6.41 9.58 2.88
N ALA A 154 -5.22 10.15 3.05
CA ALA A 154 -4.01 9.74 2.34
C ALA A 154 -3.62 8.32 2.75
N ASN A 155 -3.53 7.40 1.77
CA ASN A 155 -3.31 5.98 1.98
C ASN A 155 -2.12 5.48 1.14
N GLY A 156 -2.26 4.36 0.45
CA GLY A 156 -1.20 3.74 -0.31
C GLY A 156 -0.54 4.65 -1.33
N LEU A 157 0.76 4.49 -1.52
CA LEU A 157 1.52 5.29 -2.47
C LEU A 157 2.62 4.47 -3.14
N VAL A 158 3.01 4.91 -4.35
CA VAL A 158 4.15 4.32 -5.07
C VAL A 158 4.85 5.37 -5.92
N VAL A 159 6.18 5.30 -5.98
CA VAL A 159 7.02 6.09 -6.89
C VAL A 159 7.15 5.37 -8.22
N SER A 160 6.99 6.09 -9.33
CA SER A 160 7.19 5.54 -10.68
C SER A 160 8.62 5.06 -10.91
N LEU A 161 8.81 4.12 -11.83
CA LEU A 161 10.11 3.52 -12.13
C LEU A 161 11.17 4.53 -12.57
N ASP A 162 10.76 5.62 -13.21
CA ASP A 162 11.65 6.71 -13.66
C ASP A 162 11.89 7.76 -12.56
N GLY A 163 11.27 7.59 -11.37
CA GLY A 163 11.39 8.50 -10.24
C GLY A 163 10.77 9.87 -10.45
N LYS A 164 9.91 10.06 -11.48
CA LYS A 164 9.35 11.37 -11.83
C LYS A 164 7.93 11.59 -11.37
N ARG A 165 7.22 10.53 -10.96
CA ARG A 165 5.84 10.60 -10.49
C ARG A 165 5.66 9.83 -9.19
N LEU A 166 4.72 10.31 -8.38
CA LEU A 166 4.19 9.58 -7.25
C LEU A 166 2.69 9.38 -7.49
N TYR A 167 2.23 8.14 -7.36
CA TYR A 167 0.81 7.80 -7.36
C TYR A 167 0.34 7.58 -5.93
N LEU A 168 -0.84 8.08 -5.61
CA LEU A 168 -1.37 8.12 -4.25
C LEU A 168 -2.85 7.74 -4.23
N ALA A 169 -3.24 6.85 -3.33
CA ALA A 169 -4.62 6.57 -3.01
C ALA A 169 -5.20 7.67 -2.11
N GLU A 170 -6.23 8.36 -2.58
CA GLU A 170 -7.09 9.24 -1.79
C GLU A 170 -8.37 8.46 -1.47
N SER A 171 -8.32 7.69 -0.37
CA SER A 171 -9.32 6.65 -0.09
C SER A 171 -10.72 7.19 0.09
N ALA A 172 -10.89 8.28 0.86
CA ALA A 172 -12.22 8.85 1.10
C ALA A 172 -12.83 9.52 -0.13
N ALA A 173 -12.01 9.82 -1.16
CA ALA A 173 -12.48 10.36 -2.44
C ALA A 173 -12.64 9.28 -3.52
N GLY A 174 -12.31 8.02 -3.23
CA GLY A 174 -12.43 6.89 -4.17
C GLY A 174 -11.58 7.02 -5.42
N ARG A 175 -10.39 7.65 -5.33
CA ARG A 175 -9.56 7.93 -6.49
C ARG A 175 -8.06 7.75 -6.24
N LEU A 176 -7.31 7.67 -7.31
CA LEU A 176 -5.87 7.81 -7.31
C LEU A 176 -5.48 9.19 -7.83
N LEU A 177 -4.52 9.82 -7.16
CA LEU A 177 -3.84 11.03 -7.60
C LEU A 177 -2.48 10.69 -8.17
N SER A 178 -1.98 11.51 -9.10
CA SER A 178 -0.58 11.51 -9.53
C SER A 178 0.04 12.88 -9.28
N TYR A 179 1.25 12.90 -8.75
CA TYR A 179 2.07 14.10 -8.53
C TYR A 179 3.33 14.03 -9.37
N ALA A 180 3.79 15.17 -9.86
CA ALA A 180 5.15 15.29 -10.38
C ALA A 180 6.14 15.37 -9.21
N ILE A 181 7.26 14.64 -9.30
CA ILE A 181 8.35 14.68 -8.33
C ILE A 181 9.44 15.64 -8.83
N ALA A 182 9.69 16.68 -8.07
CA ALA A 182 10.78 17.64 -8.32
C ALA A 182 12.17 17.05 -7.98
N PRO A 183 13.28 17.63 -8.46
CA PRO A 183 14.63 17.17 -8.15
C PRO A 183 14.96 17.10 -6.66
N ASP A 184 14.35 17.98 -5.85
CA ASP A 184 14.45 18.03 -4.40
C ASP A 184 13.46 17.11 -3.68
N ALA A 185 12.77 16.24 -4.40
CA ALA A 185 11.71 15.35 -3.96
C ALA A 185 10.42 16.06 -3.46
N GLY A 186 10.24 17.34 -3.77
CA GLY A 186 8.96 18.04 -3.61
C GLY A 186 7.89 17.45 -4.55
N LEU A 187 6.62 17.51 -4.14
CA LEU A 187 5.49 17.09 -4.96
C LEU A 187 4.76 18.31 -5.53
N SER A 188 4.41 18.25 -6.80
CA SER A 188 3.69 19.32 -7.49
C SER A 188 2.69 18.76 -8.51
N ASP A 189 1.86 19.64 -9.07
CA ASP A 189 0.93 19.36 -10.19
C ASP A 189 0.05 18.10 -9.91
N PRO A 190 -0.74 18.10 -8.80
CA PRO A 190 -1.63 16.99 -8.51
C PRO A 190 -2.68 16.86 -9.61
N LYS A 191 -2.82 15.66 -10.15
CA LYS A 191 -3.83 15.30 -11.17
C LYS A 191 -4.58 14.08 -10.70
N GLU A 192 -5.87 14.03 -10.99
CA GLU A 192 -6.62 12.78 -10.89
C GLU A 192 -6.06 11.80 -11.93
N PHE A 193 -5.57 10.66 -11.44
CA PHE A 193 -5.05 9.60 -12.31
C PHE A 193 -6.16 8.64 -12.71
N VAL A 194 -6.95 8.19 -11.73
CA VAL A 194 -8.09 7.30 -11.93
C VAL A 194 -9.12 7.59 -10.84
N LYS A 195 -10.39 7.74 -11.21
CA LYS A 195 -11.51 7.67 -10.29
C LYS A 195 -12.14 6.29 -10.38
N LEU A 196 -12.18 5.57 -9.27
CA LEU A 196 -12.54 4.14 -9.27
C LEU A 196 -13.99 3.91 -9.70
N ASP A 197 -14.92 4.77 -9.27
CA ASP A 197 -16.34 4.66 -9.64
C ASP A 197 -16.54 4.74 -11.15
N ASP A 198 -15.73 5.53 -11.88
CA ASP A 198 -15.85 5.71 -13.31
C ASP A 198 -15.41 4.49 -14.11
N VAL A 199 -14.50 3.69 -13.55
CA VAL A 199 -13.87 2.55 -14.25
C VAL A 199 -14.32 1.19 -13.72
N LEU A 200 -14.88 1.14 -12.50
CA LEU A 200 -15.37 -0.06 -11.83
C LEU A 200 -16.90 -0.04 -11.67
N ALA A 201 -17.62 0.65 -12.54
CA ALA A 201 -19.03 1.01 -12.45
C ALA A 201 -20.03 -0.15 -12.24
N ASN A 202 -19.61 -1.40 -12.43
CA ASN A 202 -20.48 -2.58 -12.26
C ASN A 202 -20.65 -3.02 -10.80
N ALA A 203 -19.96 -2.39 -9.86
CA ALA A 203 -19.91 -2.84 -8.47
C ALA A 203 -20.80 -2.02 -7.50
N GLY A 204 -21.55 -1.05 -8.00
CA GLY A 204 -22.40 -0.17 -7.20
C GLY A 204 -21.64 1.04 -6.61
N PRO A 205 -22.37 2.10 -6.22
CA PRO A 205 -21.75 3.29 -5.67
C PRO A 205 -21.04 2.97 -4.33
N GLN A 206 -19.81 3.47 -4.19
CA GLN A 206 -18.94 3.34 -3.00
C GLN A 206 -18.52 1.90 -2.63
N ALA A 207 -18.55 0.97 -3.57
CA ALA A 207 -18.10 -0.39 -3.30
C ALA A 207 -16.59 -0.48 -3.04
N PHE A 208 -15.78 0.47 -3.56
CA PHE A 208 -14.33 0.35 -3.54
C PHE A 208 -13.66 1.53 -2.85
N THR A 209 -12.75 1.22 -1.94
CA THR A 209 -11.86 2.21 -1.32
C THR A 209 -10.43 1.86 -1.74
N PRO A 210 -9.73 2.70 -2.53
CA PRO A 210 -8.33 2.44 -2.87
C PRO A 210 -7.49 2.47 -1.61
N ASP A 211 -6.62 1.48 -1.46
CA ASP A 211 -5.78 1.29 -0.30
C ASP A 211 -4.31 1.17 -0.73
N GLY A 212 -3.60 0.10 -0.45
CA GLY A 212 -2.21 -0.07 -0.86
C GLY A 212 -2.02 0.04 -2.38
N VAL A 213 -0.98 0.76 -2.80
CA VAL A 213 -0.64 0.98 -4.21
C VAL A 213 0.76 0.51 -4.50
N ARG A 214 0.94 -0.30 -5.53
CA ARG A 214 2.25 -0.80 -5.97
C ARG A 214 2.39 -0.68 -7.48
N MET A 215 3.61 -0.80 -7.97
CA MET A 215 3.90 -0.73 -9.42
C MET A 215 4.75 -1.93 -9.83
N ASP A 216 4.42 -2.53 -10.98
CA ASP A 216 5.24 -3.58 -11.57
C ASP A 216 6.39 -2.98 -12.42
N ARG A 217 7.28 -3.85 -12.88
CA ARG A 217 8.42 -3.48 -13.73
C ARG A 217 8.05 -2.90 -15.10
N TYR A 218 6.79 -2.97 -15.49
CA TYR A 218 6.27 -2.42 -16.75
C TYR A 218 5.58 -1.06 -16.55
N GLY A 219 5.51 -0.59 -15.30
CA GLY A 219 4.85 0.67 -14.95
C GLY A 219 3.33 0.55 -14.76
N ASN A 220 2.80 -0.68 -14.66
CA ASN A 220 1.40 -0.86 -14.32
C ASN A 220 1.19 -0.61 -12.82
N VAL A 221 0.10 0.09 -12.50
CA VAL A 221 -0.27 0.47 -11.14
C VAL A 221 -1.29 -0.53 -10.59
N PHE A 222 -0.92 -1.22 -9.53
CA PHE A 222 -1.75 -2.17 -8.79
C PHE A 222 -2.34 -1.47 -7.58
N VAL A 223 -3.63 -1.64 -7.36
CA VAL A 223 -4.38 -0.98 -6.28
C VAL A 223 -5.19 -2.01 -5.53
N ALA A 224 -4.91 -2.18 -4.24
CA ALA A 224 -5.76 -2.96 -3.36
C ALA A 224 -7.10 -2.25 -3.14
N LEU A 225 -8.18 -3.03 -3.09
CA LEU A 225 -9.55 -2.51 -2.99
C LEU A 225 -10.14 -2.93 -1.64
N TYR A 226 -10.07 -2.04 -0.66
CA TYR A 226 -10.40 -2.36 0.73
C TYR A 226 -11.81 -2.93 0.92
N ARG A 227 -12.81 -2.52 0.21
CA ARG A 227 -14.18 -3.06 0.30
C ARG A 227 -14.62 -3.72 -0.99
N GLY A 228 -13.68 -4.06 -1.86
CA GLY A 228 -13.97 -4.43 -3.23
C GLY A 228 -13.64 -5.87 -3.62
N GLY A 229 -13.25 -6.72 -2.66
CA GLY A 229 -13.02 -8.15 -2.92
C GLY A 229 -11.79 -8.46 -3.78
N GLY A 230 -10.69 -7.66 -3.72
CA GLY A 230 -9.48 -7.97 -4.46
C GLY A 230 -8.62 -6.75 -4.80
N PHE A 231 -8.14 -6.67 -6.04
CA PHE A 231 -7.33 -5.55 -6.52
C PHE A 231 -7.61 -5.23 -7.99
N ALA A 232 -7.31 -4.00 -8.38
CA ALA A 232 -7.36 -3.54 -9.77
C ALA A 232 -5.95 -3.23 -10.27
N VAL A 233 -5.75 -3.33 -11.60
CA VAL A 233 -4.51 -3.00 -12.28
C VAL A 233 -4.78 -2.02 -13.40
N PHE A 234 -4.03 -0.93 -13.40
CA PHE A 234 -4.11 0.14 -14.38
C PHE A 234 -2.78 0.28 -15.14
N SER A 235 -2.84 0.63 -16.42
CA SER A 235 -1.65 1.04 -17.15
C SER A 235 -1.11 2.36 -16.61
N SER A 236 0.11 2.74 -16.97
CA SER A 236 0.70 4.06 -16.68
C SER A 236 -0.12 5.26 -17.22
N ALA A 237 -1.05 5.01 -18.14
CA ALA A 237 -2.00 5.99 -18.67
C ALA A 237 -3.35 6.03 -17.93
N GLY A 238 -3.52 5.25 -16.86
CA GLY A 238 -4.78 5.18 -16.08
C GLY A 238 -5.86 4.30 -16.71
N LYS A 239 -5.56 3.56 -17.79
CA LYS A 239 -6.52 2.64 -18.38
C LYS A 239 -6.59 1.36 -17.55
N LEU A 240 -7.79 0.92 -17.17
CA LEU A 240 -8.01 -0.37 -16.51
C LEU A 240 -7.52 -1.52 -17.42
N ILE A 241 -6.64 -2.35 -16.88
CA ILE A 241 -6.14 -3.56 -17.53
C ILE A 241 -6.98 -4.75 -17.08
N ARG A 242 -7.17 -4.90 -15.76
CA ARG A 242 -8.00 -5.95 -15.17
C ARG A 242 -8.38 -5.65 -13.72
N THR A 243 -9.39 -6.36 -13.25
CA THR A 243 -9.69 -6.58 -11.84
C THR A 243 -9.43 -8.05 -11.50
N VAL A 244 -9.04 -8.30 -10.26
CA VAL A 244 -8.86 -9.65 -9.72
C VAL A 244 -9.72 -9.75 -8.48
N GLU A 245 -10.74 -10.58 -8.53
CA GLU A 245 -11.59 -10.89 -7.38
C GLU A 245 -10.92 -11.95 -6.51
N LEU A 246 -10.95 -11.77 -5.22
CA LEU A 246 -10.32 -12.64 -4.23
C LEU A 246 -11.30 -12.91 -3.08
N PRO A 247 -11.16 -14.06 -2.41
CA PRO A 247 -11.92 -14.33 -1.19
C PRO A 247 -11.52 -13.37 -0.09
N ALA A 248 -12.41 -13.08 0.83
CA ALA A 248 -12.38 -12.16 1.94
C ALA A 248 -13.05 -10.79 1.66
N SER A 249 -13.46 -10.14 2.75
CA SER A 249 -14.25 -8.91 2.68
C SER A 249 -13.42 -7.68 2.35
N HIS A 250 -12.14 -7.68 2.75
CA HIS A 250 -11.24 -6.54 2.63
C HIS A 250 -9.86 -6.97 2.15
N HIS A 251 -9.29 -6.15 1.25
CA HIS A 251 -7.91 -6.30 0.76
C HIS A 251 -7.22 -4.95 0.85
N SER A 252 -6.32 -4.80 1.81
CA SER A 252 -5.75 -3.50 2.17
C SER A 252 -4.39 -3.23 1.52
N ASN A 253 -3.58 -4.26 1.29
CA ASN A 253 -2.24 -4.06 0.72
C ASN A 253 -1.85 -5.21 -0.22
N LEU A 254 -0.81 -5.00 -1.00
CA LEU A 254 -0.28 -6.01 -1.91
C LEU A 254 1.22 -5.81 -2.16
N ALA A 255 1.92 -6.87 -2.55
CA ALA A 255 3.29 -6.82 -3.04
C ALA A 255 3.45 -7.70 -4.26
N ILE A 256 4.23 -7.25 -5.24
CA ILE A 256 4.57 -8.02 -6.43
C ILE A 256 5.86 -8.77 -6.14
N SER A 257 5.90 -10.09 -6.40
CA SER A 257 7.11 -10.89 -6.20
C SER A 257 8.27 -10.38 -7.04
N PRO A 258 9.53 -10.54 -6.59
CA PRO A 258 10.69 -10.01 -7.31
C PRO A 258 10.84 -10.53 -8.74
N ASP A 259 10.39 -11.76 -9.00
CA ASP A 259 10.35 -12.34 -10.36
C ASP A 259 9.17 -11.84 -11.21
N GLY A 260 8.25 -11.06 -10.61
CA GLY A 260 7.06 -10.52 -11.24
C GLY A 260 5.95 -11.55 -11.50
N LYS A 261 6.07 -12.81 -11.04
CA LYS A 261 5.14 -13.88 -11.39
C LYS A 261 3.95 -14.03 -10.45
N SER A 262 4.01 -13.39 -9.28
CA SER A 262 2.97 -13.48 -8.27
C SER A 262 2.67 -12.13 -7.64
N VAL A 263 1.44 -11.96 -7.17
CA VAL A 263 1.03 -10.86 -6.30
C VAL A 263 0.65 -11.46 -4.95
N LEU A 264 1.25 -10.97 -3.87
CA LEU A 264 0.90 -11.30 -2.50
C LEU A 264 -0.07 -10.22 -2.01
N VAL A 265 -1.25 -10.63 -1.55
CA VAL A 265 -2.34 -9.70 -1.20
C VAL A 265 -2.76 -9.96 0.24
N THR A 266 -2.87 -8.90 1.03
CA THR A 266 -3.46 -9.00 2.36
C THR A 266 -4.97 -9.18 2.24
N ALA A 267 -5.52 -10.07 3.04
CA ALA A 267 -6.94 -10.39 3.05
C ALA A 267 -7.44 -10.38 4.50
N VAL A 268 -8.58 -9.76 4.73
CA VAL A 268 -9.18 -9.64 6.07
C VAL A 268 -10.67 -9.91 5.97
N ASP A 269 -11.16 -10.79 6.84
CA ASP A 269 -12.59 -11.01 7.06
C ASP A 269 -13.01 -10.47 8.42
N ASP A 270 -14.15 -9.78 8.45
CA ASP A 270 -14.85 -9.46 9.68
C ASP A 270 -15.63 -10.68 10.16
N THR A 271 -15.48 -11.04 11.43
CA THR A 271 -16.24 -12.14 12.01
C THR A 271 -17.54 -11.63 12.66
N PRO A 272 -18.57 -12.50 12.82
CA PRO A 272 -19.83 -12.10 13.45
C PRO A 272 -19.70 -11.55 14.88
N ILE A 273 -18.59 -11.85 15.57
CA ILE A 273 -18.31 -11.36 16.95
C ILE A 273 -17.42 -10.12 16.96
N GLY A 274 -17.17 -9.48 15.79
CA GLY A 274 -16.36 -8.27 15.67
C GLY A 274 -14.85 -8.50 15.69
N GLU A 275 -14.38 -9.75 15.70
CA GLU A 275 -12.98 -10.08 15.49
C GLU A 275 -12.63 -10.04 14.00
N ARG A 276 -11.37 -9.86 13.69
CA ARG A 276 -10.83 -9.92 12.33
C ARG A 276 -9.98 -11.16 12.14
N ARG A 277 -10.09 -11.77 10.96
CA ARG A 277 -9.25 -12.89 10.53
C ARG A 277 -8.48 -12.49 9.31
N GLY A 278 -7.18 -12.39 9.47
CA GLY A 278 -6.27 -11.99 8.40
C GLY A 278 -5.52 -13.17 7.79
N ALA A 279 -5.21 -13.02 6.52
CA ALA A 279 -4.39 -13.95 5.73
C ALA A 279 -3.55 -13.20 4.70
N ILE A 280 -2.52 -13.86 4.17
CA ILE A 280 -1.83 -13.46 2.95
C ILE A 280 -2.20 -14.46 1.85
N LEU A 281 -2.71 -13.93 0.75
CA LEU A 281 -3.04 -14.68 -0.45
C LEU A 281 -1.96 -14.47 -1.50
N LYS A 282 -1.57 -15.54 -2.18
CA LYS A 282 -0.68 -15.50 -3.34
C LYS A 282 -1.48 -15.78 -4.59
N VAL A 283 -1.37 -14.89 -5.56
CA VAL A 283 -2.11 -14.89 -6.81
C VAL A 283 -1.13 -14.87 -7.97
N PRO A 284 -1.29 -15.69 -9.02
CA PRO A 284 -0.47 -15.56 -10.22
C PRO A 284 -0.62 -14.18 -10.86
N ASN A 285 0.51 -13.56 -11.18
CA ASN A 285 0.53 -12.32 -11.93
C ASN A 285 0.53 -12.63 -13.42
N SER A 286 -0.67 -12.74 -14.00
CA SER A 286 -0.87 -13.04 -15.42
C SER A 286 -1.00 -11.79 -16.29
N ILE A 287 -0.31 -10.71 -15.93
CA ILE A 287 -0.17 -9.54 -16.80
C ILE A 287 0.95 -9.84 -17.80
N PRO A 288 0.66 -9.78 -19.11
CA PRO A 288 1.64 -10.09 -20.15
C PRO A 288 2.79 -9.11 -20.21
#